data_5eef874abc8a65e3a81b0405cf3861ee
#
_entry.id   5eef874abc8a65e3a81b0405cf3861ee
#
_cell.length_a   1.000
_cell.length_b   1.000
_cell.length_c   1.000
_cell.angle_alpha   90.00
_cell.angle_beta   90.00
_cell.angle_gamma   90.00
#
_symmetry.space_group_name_H-M   'P 1'
#
loop_
_entity.id
_entity.type
_entity.pdbx_description
1 polymer ?
#
loop_
_entity_poly.entity_id
_entity_poly.type
_entity_poly.pdbx_seq_one_letter_code
_entity_poly.pdbx_strand_id
1 'polypeptide(L)'
;HERSNNVTVSIKLRQWSCVDMALNKVEICGVNTSKLPVLTSARMRELLALAGKGDEIARDKLIHGNLRLVLSVIQRFTNRGEYVDDLFQVGCIGLIKAIDNFDLGQNVKFSTYAVPMIIGEIRRYLRDNNSIRVSRSLRDTAYRALQARDRLVAQTAREPSVGEIAASLALPREEVVFALDA
;
A
#
# COMPACT_ATOMS: atom_id res chain seq x y z
N HIS A 1 12.47 -17.43 -32.36
CA HIS A 1 11.25 -16.65 -32.56
C HIS A 1 10.47 -16.60 -31.23
N GLU A 2 10.89 -15.69 -30.39
CA GLU A 2 10.18 -15.30 -29.18
C GLU A 2 9.03 -14.38 -29.58
N ARG A 3 7.82 -14.75 -29.21
CA ARG A 3 6.71 -13.81 -29.16
C ARG A 3 6.42 -13.50 -27.70
N SER A 4 6.95 -12.37 -27.29
CA SER A 4 6.60 -11.65 -26.08
C SER A 4 5.11 -11.28 -26.13
N ASN A 5 4.27 -11.96 -25.37
CA ASN A 5 2.89 -11.57 -25.16
C ASN A 5 2.83 -10.54 -24.01
N ASN A 6 3.08 -9.29 -24.37
CA ASN A 6 2.67 -8.16 -23.56
C ASN A 6 1.14 -8.05 -23.61
N VAL A 7 0.46 -8.62 -22.64
CA VAL A 7 -0.94 -8.32 -22.36
C VAL A 7 -0.97 -6.96 -21.68
N THR A 8 -1.00 -5.93 -22.48
CA THR A 8 -1.34 -4.58 -22.04
C THR A 8 -2.81 -4.61 -21.65
N VAL A 9 -3.10 -4.70 -20.35
CA VAL A 9 -4.44 -4.43 -19.81
C VAL A 9 -4.70 -2.95 -20.04
N SER A 10 -5.30 -2.64 -21.19
CA SER A 10 -5.71 -1.29 -21.57
C SER A 10 -6.96 -0.93 -20.79
N ILE A 11 -6.81 -0.60 -19.49
CA ILE A 11 -7.82 0.13 -18.76
C ILE A 11 -7.81 1.53 -19.37
N LYS A 12 -8.83 1.86 -20.16
CA LYS A 12 -9.05 3.21 -20.69
C LYS A 12 -9.17 4.17 -19.51
N LEU A 13 -8.06 4.75 -19.09
CA LEU A 13 -8.00 5.88 -18.19
C LEU A 13 -8.60 7.09 -18.91
N ARG A 14 -9.89 7.36 -18.75
CA ARG A 14 -10.45 8.66 -19.00
C ARG A 14 -9.96 9.60 -17.90
N GLN A 15 -9.24 10.60 -18.33
CA GLN A 15 -8.80 11.76 -17.58
C GLN A 15 -9.98 12.41 -16.85
N TRP A 16 -9.97 12.32 -15.50
CA TRP A 16 -10.97 12.97 -14.65
C TRP A 16 -10.27 14.06 -13.85
N SER A 17 -10.81 15.26 -14.02
CA SER A 17 -10.42 16.45 -13.26
C SER A 17 -10.91 16.36 -11.81
N CYS A 18 -10.02 16.71 -10.89
CA CYS A 18 -10.31 16.93 -9.47
C CYS A 18 -11.28 18.08 -9.29
N VAL A 19 -12.59 17.82 -9.11
CA VAL A 19 -13.52 18.67 -8.34
C VAL A 19 -14.78 17.85 -8.03
N ASP A 20 -14.91 17.38 -6.80
CA ASP A 20 -16.12 17.43 -5.98
C ASP A 20 -15.89 16.68 -4.67
N MET A 21 -15.40 17.41 -3.68
CA MET A 21 -15.48 17.00 -2.29
C MET A 21 -16.80 17.49 -1.70
N ALA A 22 -17.86 16.71 -1.83
CA ALA A 22 -19.04 16.84 -0.98
C ALA A 22 -19.83 15.53 -0.88
N LEU A 23 -19.89 15.00 0.35
CA LEU A 23 -20.85 14.02 0.83
C LEU A 23 -20.69 12.55 0.38
N ASN A 24 -19.92 11.78 1.15
CA ASN A 24 -20.07 10.32 1.39
C ASN A 24 -20.12 9.35 0.19
N LYS A 25 -19.72 9.75 -1.00
CA LYS A 25 -19.48 8.88 -2.15
C LYS A 25 -18.04 9.04 -2.55
N VAL A 26 -17.19 8.19 -1.99
CA VAL A 26 -15.80 8.13 -2.44
C VAL A 26 -15.78 7.33 -3.74
N GLU A 27 -15.78 8.03 -4.87
CA GLU A 27 -15.38 7.44 -6.14
C GLU A 27 -13.84 7.38 -6.17
N ILE A 28 -13.30 6.19 -6.16
CA ILE A 28 -11.87 5.95 -6.29
C ILE A 28 -11.65 5.30 -7.66
N CYS A 29 -10.84 5.92 -8.51
CA CYS A 29 -10.59 5.45 -9.88
C CYS A 29 -11.87 5.21 -10.70
N GLY A 30 -12.93 5.99 -10.51
CA GLY A 30 -14.22 5.81 -11.19
C GLY A 30 -15.05 4.63 -10.66
N VAL A 31 -14.63 3.99 -9.58
CA VAL A 31 -15.37 2.90 -8.94
C VAL A 31 -16.20 3.47 -7.78
N ASN A 32 -17.51 3.28 -7.86
CA ASN A 32 -18.42 3.64 -6.77
C ASN A 32 -18.29 2.64 -5.62
N THR A 33 -17.61 3.05 -4.56
CA THR A 33 -17.27 2.18 -3.42
C THR A 33 -18.48 1.73 -2.60
N SER A 34 -19.61 2.44 -2.69
CA SER A 34 -20.84 2.10 -1.95
C SER A 34 -21.60 0.93 -2.57
N LYS A 35 -21.41 0.65 -3.87
CA LYS A 35 -22.12 -0.38 -4.64
C LYS A 35 -21.27 -1.61 -4.94
N LEU A 36 -20.12 -1.76 -4.31
CA LEU A 36 -19.24 -2.90 -4.54
C LEU A 36 -19.90 -4.21 -4.08
N PRO A 37 -19.94 -5.24 -4.92
CA PRO A 37 -20.50 -6.54 -4.56
C PRO A 37 -19.67 -7.18 -3.44
N VAL A 38 -20.36 -7.97 -2.60
CA VAL A 38 -19.72 -8.79 -1.56
C VAL A 38 -19.95 -10.24 -1.92
N LEU A 39 -18.87 -11.00 -2.04
CA LEU A 39 -18.95 -12.44 -2.32
C LEU A 39 -19.10 -13.22 -1.00
N THR A 40 -20.01 -14.19 -1.00
CA THR A 40 -20.09 -15.18 0.07
C THR A 40 -18.88 -16.11 0.04
N SER A 41 -18.54 -16.73 1.17
CA SER A 41 -17.39 -17.65 1.22
C SER A 41 -17.54 -18.86 0.27
N ALA A 42 -18.77 -19.34 0.08
CA ALA A 42 -19.05 -20.43 -0.84
C ALA A 42 -18.80 -19.99 -2.30
N ARG A 43 -19.36 -18.82 -2.68
CA ARG A 43 -19.18 -18.28 -4.04
C ARG A 43 -17.73 -17.91 -4.33
N MET A 44 -17.00 -17.40 -3.34
CA MET A 44 -15.56 -17.13 -3.44
C MET A 44 -14.78 -18.39 -3.81
N ARG A 45 -15.04 -19.50 -3.11
CA ARG A 45 -14.37 -20.79 -3.33
C ARG A 45 -14.66 -21.36 -4.71
N GLU A 46 -15.93 -21.28 -5.15
CA GLU A 46 -16.34 -21.71 -6.49
C GLU A 46 -15.63 -20.91 -7.59
N LEU A 47 -15.61 -19.58 -7.47
CA LEU A 47 -14.96 -18.71 -8.45
C LEU A 47 -13.43 -18.90 -8.47
N LEU A 48 -12.79 -19.14 -7.33
CA LEU A 48 -11.37 -19.45 -7.26
C LEU A 48 -11.05 -20.77 -7.97
N ALA A 49 -11.92 -21.79 -7.84
CA ALA A 49 -11.76 -23.05 -8.54
C ALA A 49 -11.89 -22.91 -10.07
N LEU A 50 -12.79 -22.03 -10.53
CA LEU A 50 -12.96 -21.72 -11.96
C LEU A 50 -11.80 -20.90 -12.51
N ALA A 51 -11.38 -19.85 -11.78
CA ALA A 51 -10.26 -19.02 -12.18
C ALA A 51 -8.94 -19.81 -12.27
N GLY A 52 -8.72 -20.76 -11.34
CA GLY A 52 -7.58 -21.67 -11.38
C GLY A 52 -7.58 -22.61 -12.60
N LYS A 53 -8.72 -22.78 -13.28
CA LYS A 53 -8.84 -23.50 -14.56
C LYS A 53 -8.74 -22.58 -15.79
N GLY A 54 -8.48 -21.29 -15.59
CA GLY A 54 -8.33 -20.31 -16.67
C GLY A 54 -9.62 -19.58 -17.04
N ASP A 55 -10.69 -19.63 -16.23
CA ASP A 55 -11.91 -18.87 -16.48
C ASP A 55 -11.71 -17.39 -16.15
N GLU A 56 -11.52 -16.57 -17.17
CA GLU A 56 -11.33 -15.12 -17.08
C GLU A 56 -12.55 -14.42 -16.50
N ILE A 57 -13.77 -14.88 -16.78
CA ILE A 57 -15.01 -14.30 -16.25
C ILE A 57 -15.08 -14.52 -14.73
N ALA A 58 -14.69 -15.68 -14.27
CA ALA A 58 -14.62 -15.98 -12.84
C ALA A 58 -13.55 -15.14 -12.16
N ARG A 59 -12.39 -14.96 -12.80
CA ARG A 59 -11.29 -14.11 -12.33
C ARG A 59 -11.73 -12.65 -12.19
N ASP A 60 -12.40 -12.08 -13.18
CA ASP A 60 -12.93 -10.71 -13.11
C ASP A 60 -13.95 -10.55 -12.00
N LYS A 61 -14.86 -11.51 -11.81
CA LYS A 61 -15.82 -11.51 -10.70
C LYS A 61 -15.13 -11.55 -9.34
N LEU A 62 -14.03 -12.29 -9.21
CA LEU A 62 -13.22 -12.31 -7.98
C LEU A 62 -12.58 -10.96 -7.71
N ILE A 63 -12.00 -10.33 -8.72
CA ILE A 63 -11.38 -9.00 -8.57
C ILE A 63 -12.44 -8.02 -8.09
N HIS A 64 -13.55 -7.87 -8.81
CA HIS A 64 -14.61 -6.93 -8.46
C HIS A 64 -15.23 -7.19 -7.08
N GLY A 65 -15.45 -8.47 -6.74
CA GLY A 65 -16.02 -8.86 -5.46
C GLY A 65 -15.10 -8.66 -4.24
N ASN A 66 -13.81 -8.38 -4.49
CA ASN A 66 -12.81 -8.16 -3.43
C ASN A 66 -12.24 -6.73 -3.39
N LEU A 67 -12.74 -5.80 -4.21
CA LEU A 67 -12.26 -4.40 -4.18
C LEU A 67 -12.48 -3.74 -2.82
N ARG A 68 -13.54 -4.10 -2.08
CA ARG A 68 -13.75 -3.63 -0.70
C ARG A 68 -12.60 -4.03 0.24
N LEU A 69 -12.00 -5.21 0.02
CA LEU A 69 -10.85 -5.63 0.79
C LEU A 69 -9.64 -4.71 0.53
N VAL A 70 -9.39 -4.35 -0.74
CA VAL A 70 -8.36 -3.38 -1.09
C VAL A 70 -8.62 -2.04 -0.40
N LEU A 71 -9.85 -1.52 -0.47
CA LEU A 71 -10.23 -0.26 0.18
C LEU A 71 -9.96 -0.28 1.69
N SER A 72 -10.30 -1.37 2.37
CA SER A 72 -10.05 -1.51 3.82
C SER A 72 -8.57 -1.52 4.17
N VAL A 73 -7.72 -2.03 3.27
CA VAL A 73 -6.28 -2.06 3.47
C VAL A 73 -5.66 -0.67 3.24
N ILE A 74 -6.03 0.03 2.16
CA ILE A 74 -5.44 1.33 1.82
C ILE A 74 -5.75 2.41 2.87
N GLN A 75 -6.87 2.33 3.59
CA GLN A 75 -7.20 3.25 4.68
C GLN A 75 -6.08 3.37 5.73
N ARG A 76 -5.26 2.33 5.90
CA ARG A 76 -4.12 2.33 6.83
C ARG A 76 -2.92 3.12 6.29
N PHE A 77 -2.94 3.54 5.04
CA PHE A 77 -1.83 4.19 4.34
C PHE A 77 -2.17 5.61 3.87
N THR A 78 -3.40 6.09 4.05
CA THR A 78 -3.88 7.40 3.54
C THR A 78 -3.14 8.61 4.14
N ASN A 79 -2.53 8.47 5.31
CA ASN A 79 -1.82 9.58 6.00
C ASN A 79 -0.34 9.69 5.60
N ARG A 80 0.08 9.13 4.46
CA ARG A 80 1.48 9.10 4.02
C ARG A 80 1.81 10.04 2.86
N GLY A 81 0.89 10.97 2.52
CA GLY A 81 1.11 11.96 1.46
C GLY A 81 0.91 11.44 0.03
N GLU A 82 0.58 10.16 -0.13
CA GLU A 82 0.32 9.56 -1.45
C GLU A 82 -1.15 9.71 -1.86
N TYR A 83 -1.39 9.76 -3.17
CA TYR A 83 -2.75 9.79 -3.71
C TYR A 83 -3.47 8.47 -3.46
N VAL A 84 -4.71 8.55 -2.98
CA VAL A 84 -5.53 7.37 -2.67
C VAL A 84 -5.75 6.50 -3.90
N ASP A 85 -5.89 7.14 -5.08
CA ASP A 85 -6.06 6.46 -6.36
C ASP A 85 -4.86 5.58 -6.72
N ASP A 86 -3.64 6.06 -6.49
CA ASP A 86 -2.42 5.31 -6.75
C ASP A 86 -2.29 4.13 -5.78
N LEU A 87 -2.56 4.35 -4.49
CA LEU A 87 -2.60 3.28 -3.49
C LEU A 87 -3.64 2.22 -3.83
N PHE A 88 -4.81 2.62 -4.36
CA PHE A 88 -5.86 1.70 -4.79
C PHE A 88 -5.42 0.86 -5.98
N GLN A 89 -4.84 1.47 -7.01
CA GLN A 89 -4.33 0.76 -8.19
C GLN A 89 -3.27 -0.27 -7.80
N VAL A 90 -2.30 0.14 -6.98
CA VAL A 90 -1.25 -0.76 -6.48
C VAL A 90 -1.82 -1.87 -5.61
N GLY A 91 -2.82 -1.54 -4.77
CA GLY A 91 -3.54 -2.53 -3.98
C GLY A 91 -4.28 -3.55 -4.85
N CYS A 92 -4.88 -3.12 -5.97
CA CYS A 92 -5.51 -4.01 -6.96
C CYS A 92 -4.49 -4.96 -7.61
N ILE A 93 -3.26 -4.49 -7.89
CA ILE A 93 -2.19 -5.37 -8.39
C ILE A 93 -1.88 -6.47 -7.36
N GLY A 94 -1.80 -6.11 -6.07
CA GLY A 94 -1.62 -7.07 -4.99
C GLY A 94 -2.77 -8.09 -4.88
N LEU A 95 -4.01 -7.63 -5.06
CA LEU A 95 -5.20 -8.48 -5.09
C LEU A 95 -5.17 -9.47 -6.27
N ILE A 96 -4.83 -9.00 -7.48
CA ILE A 96 -4.73 -9.84 -8.68
C ILE A 96 -3.67 -10.93 -8.46
N LYS A 97 -2.48 -10.57 -7.98
CA LYS A 97 -1.43 -11.53 -7.64
C LYS A 97 -1.90 -12.55 -6.60
N ALA A 98 -2.72 -12.13 -5.64
CA ALA A 98 -3.27 -13.03 -4.64
C ALA A 98 -4.27 -14.01 -5.25
N ILE A 99 -5.13 -13.58 -6.18
CA ILE A 99 -6.08 -14.45 -6.88
C ILE A 99 -5.34 -15.48 -7.72
N ASP A 100 -4.35 -15.03 -8.49
CA ASP A 100 -3.60 -15.88 -9.42
C ASP A 100 -2.72 -16.94 -8.72
N ASN A 101 -2.28 -16.67 -7.48
CA ASN A 101 -1.39 -17.54 -6.72
C ASN A 101 -2.06 -18.26 -5.54
N PHE A 102 -3.38 -18.11 -5.36
CA PHE A 102 -4.07 -18.73 -4.24
C PHE A 102 -4.26 -20.23 -4.44
N ASP A 103 -3.76 -21.02 -3.49
CA ASP A 103 -3.96 -22.46 -3.46
C ASP A 103 -5.18 -22.83 -2.61
N LEU A 104 -6.19 -23.43 -3.25
CA LEU A 104 -7.42 -23.91 -2.61
C LEU A 104 -7.18 -25.08 -1.65
N GLY A 105 -6.06 -25.78 -1.76
CA GLY A 105 -5.65 -26.85 -0.85
C GLY A 105 -5.26 -26.34 0.53
N GLN A 106 -4.94 -25.07 0.67
CA GLN A 106 -4.64 -24.47 1.96
C GLN A 106 -5.96 -24.18 2.73
N ASN A 107 -6.03 -24.66 3.96
CA ASN A 107 -7.23 -24.47 4.81
C ASN A 107 -7.25 -23.05 5.45
N VAL A 108 -7.05 -22.01 4.64
CA VAL A 108 -7.07 -20.60 5.05
C VAL A 108 -8.10 -19.82 4.26
N LYS A 109 -8.66 -18.77 4.86
CA LYS A 109 -9.56 -17.86 4.14
C LYS A 109 -8.76 -17.05 3.12
N PHE A 110 -9.34 -16.81 1.93
CA PHE A 110 -8.72 -16.00 0.88
C PHE A 110 -8.25 -14.63 1.39
N SER A 111 -9.05 -13.95 2.22
CA SER A 111 -8.68 -12.64 2.79
C SER A 111 -7.41 -12.70 3.65
N THR A 112 -7.19 -13.79 4.37
CA THR A 112 -5.98 -13.99 5.19
C THR A 112 -4.72 -14.06 4.33
N TYR A 113 -4.82 -14.63 3.13
CA TYR A 113 -3.74 -14.68 2.16
C TYR A 113 -3.60 -13.38 1.38
N ALA A 114 -4.71 -12.77 0.93
CA ALA A 114 -4.70 -11.59 0.06
C ALA A 114 -4.23 -10.31 0.78
N VAL A 115 -4.60 -10.10 2.05
CA VAL A 115 -4.22 -8.88 2.79
C VAL A 115 -2.72 -8.68 2.88
N PRO A 116 -1.89 -9.66 3.26
CA PRO A 116 -0.43 -9.51 3.24
C PRO A 116 0.13 -9.20 1.85
N MET A 117 -0.43 -9.79 0.78
CA MET A 117 -0.02 -9.53 -0.60
C MET A 117 -0.30 -8.08 -1.01
N ILE A 118 -1.51 -7.58 -0.73
CA ILE A 118 -1.90 -6.19 -0.98
C ILE A 118 -0.99 -5.22 -0.21
N ILE A 119 -0.76 -5.46 1.08
CA ILE A 119 0.14 -4.66 1.93
C ILE A 119 1.57 -4.69 1.38
N GLY A 120 2.02 -5.83 0.92
CA GLY A 120 3.36 -6.02 0.35
C GLY A 120 3.59 -5.13 -0.88
N GLU A 121 2.63 -5.10 -1.82
CA GLU A 121 2.72 -4.26 -3.02
C GLU A 121 2.63 -2.76 -2.67
N ILE A 122 1.74 -2.36 -1.75
CA ILE A 122 1.65 -0.96 -1.30
C ILE A 122 2.96 -0.52 -0.63
N ARG A 123 3.54 -1.33 0.27
CA ARG A 123 4.82 -1.01 0.91
C ARG A 123 5.97 -0.94 -0.10
N ARG A 124 5.95 -1.78 -1.12
CA ARG A 124 6.93 -1.74 -2.20
C ARG A 124 6.81 -0.44 -2.97
N TYR A 125 5.59 -0.07 -3.39
CA TYR A 125 5.32 1.18 -4.08
C TYR A 125 5.78 2.39 -3.26
N LEU A 126 5.37 2.48 -1.98
CA LEU A 126 5.77 3.57 -1.08
C LEU A 126 7.28 3.70 -0.92
N ARG A 127 8.01 2.58 -0.92
CA ARG A 127 9.47 2.58 -0.84
C ARG A 127 10.12 3.05 -2.14
N ASP A 128 9.55 2.62 -3.27
CA ASP A 128 10.14 2.86 -4.60
C ASP A 128 9.74 4.23 -5.16
N ASN A 129 8.60 4.80 -4.69
CA ASN A 129 8.08 6.12 -5.10
C ASN A 129 8.64 7.30 -4.29
N ASN A 130 9.40 7.04 -3.23
CA ASN A 130 10.13 8.11 -2.54
C ASN A 130 11.15 8.71 -3.52
N SER A 131 10.98 10.00 -3.83
CA SER A 131 11.82 10.78 -4.73
C SER A 131 13.30 10.85 -4.30
N ILE A 132 13.57 10.57 -3.03
CA ILE A 132 14.93 10.45 -2.48
C ILE A 132 15.10 9.03 -1.93
N ARG A 133 16.02 8.28 -2.54
CA ARG A 133 16.37 6.92 -2.10
C ARG A 133 17.27 7.01 -0.87
N VAL A 134 16.65 7.23 0.29
CA VAL A 134 17.36 7.26 1.58
C VAL A 134 17.85 5.84 1.92
N SER A 135 19.16 5.72 2.22
CA SER A 135 19.73 4.44 2.66
C SER A 135 19.06 3.95 3.96
N ARG A 136 19.05 2.62 4.19
CA ARG A 136 18.49 2.07 5.43
C ARG A 136 19.20 2.64 6.67
N SER A 137 20.53 2.74 6.62
CA SER A 137 21.32 3.30 7.71
C SER A 137 20.92 4.74 8.04
N LEU A 138 20.72 5.58 7.02
CA LEU A 138 20.33 6.96 7.22
C LEU A 138 18.92 7.09 7.83
N ARG A 139 17.99 6.24 7.38
CA ARG A 139 16.64 6.17 7.95
C ARG A 139 16.65 5.71 9.41
N ASP A 140 17.49 4.72 9.74
CA ASP A 140 17.64 4.23 11.11
C ASP A 140 18.26 5.33 12.01
N THR A 141 19.25 6.08 11.50
CA THR A 141 19.83 7.23 12.20
C THR A 141 18.77 8.31 12.42
N ALA A 142 17.97 8.67 11.40
CA ALA A 142 16.87 9.63 11.53
C ALA A 142 15.84 9.21 12.59
N TYR A 143 15.44 7.93 12.58
CA TYR A 143 14.50 7.41 13.57
C TYR A 143 15.06 7.48 15.00
N ARG A 144 16.34 7.10 15.19
CA ARG A 144 17.02 7.21 16.48
C ARG A 144 17.13 8.66 16.94
N ALA A 145 17.41 9.59 16.01
CA ALA A 145 17.50 11.03 16.31
C ALA A 145 16.17 11.60 16.78
N LEU A 146 15.05 11.24 16.13
CA LEU A 146 13.70 11.65 16.55
C LEU A 146 13.34 11.09 17.92
N GLN A 147 13.63 9.83 18.19
CA GLN A 147 13.41 9.23 19.51
C GLN A 147 14.25 9.92 20.61
N ALA A 148 15.52 10.25 20.33
CA ALA A 148 16.38 10.94 21.26
C ALA A 148 15.86 12.35 21.55
N ARG A 149 15.39 13.09 20.52
CA ARG A 149 14.73 14.38 20.67
C ARG A 149 13.53 14.27 21.62
N ASP A 150 12.62 13.35 21.36
CA ASP A 150 11.41 13.19 22.16
C ASP A 150 11.72 12.86 23.64
N ARG A 151 12.75 12.04 23.88
CA ARG A 151 13.24 11.77 25.25
C ARG A 151 13.80 13.03 25.94
N LEU A 152 14.61 13.79 25.22
CA LEU A 152 15.21 15.03 25.75
C LEU A 152 14.13 16.07 26.03
N VAL A 153 13.14 16.23 25.15
CA VAL A 153 11.98 17.10 25.41
C VAL A 153 11.24 16.68 26.68
N ALA A 154 11.01 15.41 26.86
CA ALA A 154 10.31 14.88 28.06
C ALA A 154 11.13 15.13 29.35
N GLN A 155 12.46 15.15 29.28
CA GLN A 155 13.34 15.36 30.43
C GLN A 155 13.55 16.84 30.75
N THR A 156 13.65 17.69 29.74
CA THR A 156 14.07 19.09 29.90
C THR A 156 12.94 20.10 29.68
N ALA A 157 11.76 19.65 29.24
CA ALA A 157 10.61 20.48 28.85
C ALA A 157 10.95 21.59 27.83
N ARG A 158 12.04 21.43 27.07
CA ARG A 158 12.47 22.35 26.00
C ARG A 158 12.90 21.56 24.75
N GLU A 159 12.87 22.22 23.60
CA GLU A 159 13.37 21.62 22.35
C GLU A 159 14.91 21.49 22.44
N PRO A 160 15.46 20.27 22.26
CA PRO A 160 16.90 20.07 22.30
C PRO A 160 17.56 20.54 21.00
N SER A 161 18.79 21.05 21.11
CA SER A 161 19.61 21.34 19.95
C SER A 161 20.10 20.09 19.26
N VAL A 162 20.43 20.16 17.96
CA VAL A 162 21.01 19.04 17.21
C VAL A 162 22.28 18.49 17.86
N GLY A 163 23.07 19.36 18.49
CA GLY A 163 24.27 18.96 19.26
C GLY A 163 23.94 18.06 20.45
N GLU A 164 22.88 18.36 21.20
CA GLU A 164 22.42 17.56 22.33
C GLU A 164 21.88 16.20 21.87
N ILE A 165 21.16 16.18 20.74
CA ILE A 165 20.67 14.94 20.13
C ILE A 165 21.87 14.07 19.69
N ALA A 166 22.85 14.66 19.00
CA ALA A 166 24.06 13.98 18.54
C ALA A 166 24.86 13.40 19.71
N ALA A 167 25.07 14.20 20.78
CA ALA A 167 25.73 13.74 21.99
C ALA A 167 25.01 12.56 22.66
N SER A 168 23.68 12.60 22.72
CA SER A 168 22.88 11.52 23.31
C SER A 168 22.94 10.21 22.53
N LEU A 169 23.25 10.27 21.23
CA LEU A 169 23.36 9.11 20.33
C LEU A 169 24.81 8.66 20.12
N ALA A 170 25.79 9.41 20.63
CA ALA A 170 27.22 9.23 20.38
C ALA A 170 27.54 9.23 18.85
N LEU A 171 26.87 10.13 18.11
CA LEU A 171 27.04 10.29 16.66
C LEU A 171 27.63 11.69 16.34
N PRO A 172 28.33 11.84 15.20
CA PRO A 172 28.75 13.14 14.71
C PRO A 172 27.53 14.04 14.44
N ARG A 173 27.63 15.34 14.76
CA ARG A 173 26.55 16.30 14.53
C ARG A 173 26.11 16.35 13.08
N GLU A 174 27.07 16.28 12.15
CA GLU A 174 26.83 16.30 10.70
C GLU A 174 25.97 15.12 10.24
N GLU A 175 26.21 13.94 10.79
CA GLU A 175 25.42 12.75 10.48
C GLU A 175 23.96 12.88 10.96
N VAL A 176 23.74 13.49 12.13
CA VAL A 176 22.39 13.73 12.65
C VAL A 176 21.66 14.79 11.85
N VAL A 177 22.35 15.89 11.45
CA VAL A 177 21.77 16.91 10.55
C VAL A 177 21.35 16.27 9.24
N PHE A 178 22.28 15.54 8.59
CA PHE A 178 22.01 14.90 7.30
C PHE A 178 20.86 13.88 7.37
N ALA A 179 20.74 13.17 8.50
CA ALA A 179 19.66 12.22 8.71
C ALA A 179 18.29 12.89 8.93
N LEU A 180 18.26 14.04 9.59
CA LEU A 180 17.01 14.77 9.87
C LEU A 180 16.51 15.57 8.65
N ASP A 181 17.40 15.92 7.71
CA ASP A 181 17.08 16.66 6.49
C ASP A 181 16.72 15.75 5.31
N ALA A 182 16.87 14.42 5.44
CA ALA A 182 16.61 13.41 4.40
C ALA A 182 15.20 12.83 4.49
#